data_67816e642afd5cc413bc6d1fdd74b533
#
_entry.id   67816e642afd5cc413bc6d1fdd74b533
#
_cell.length_a   1.000
_cell.length_b   1.000
_cell.length_c   1.000
_cell.angle_alpha   90.00
_cell.angle_beta   90.00
_cell.angle_gamma   90.00
#
_symmetry.space_group_name_H-M   'P 1'
#
loop_
_entity.id
_entity.type
_entity.pdbx_description
1 polymer ?
#
loop_
_entity_poly.entity_id
_entity_poly.type
_entity_poly.pdbx_seq_one_letter_code
_entity_poly.pdbx_strand_id
1 'polypeptide(L)'
;MEIGTKDGLDNGGNKISNVAAGVNGTDAINVNQLKGATDKMANAISAVAGETQRVGAHAAAMSALKPIQYDPLEPTQVMAGVGNYRGETAAALGVAHYTAEDTMFHVGVSVGSHHNMVNAGVTHKFGNSDAKKAIPDRYKGGPISSVYVLQDEVTALKAENARIQESLNELSSVKTENERMKQHDLELTAKYDQVQRDNEEMKAQIAVLMQQAGLTK
;
A
#
# COMPACT_ATOMS: atom_id res chain seq x y z
N MET A 1 0.54 21.30 85.84
CA MET A 1 -0.41 22.34 85.47
C MET A 1 -1.37 21.67 84.51
N GLU A 2 -2.52 21.28 85.00
CA GLU A 2 -3.59 20.66 84.19
C GLU A 2 -4.45 21.81 83.66
N ILE A 3 -4.40 22.09 82.41
CA ILE A 3 -5.27 23.08 81.78
C ILE A 3 -6.41 22.29 81.15
N GLY A 4 -7.34 21.82 82.00
CA GLY A 4 -8.56 21.18 81.54
C GLY A 4 -9.62 22.26 81.33
N THR A 5 -9.87 22.62 80.09
CA THR A 5 -11.00 23.49 79.72
C THR A 5 -12.06 22.65 79.07
N LYS A 6 -13.29 22.76 79.44
CA LYS A 6 -14.45 22.03 78.87
C LYS A 6 -14.67 22.35 77.40
N ASP A 7 -14.17 23.50 76.94
CA ASP A 7 -14.35 24.04 75.58
C ASP A 7 -13.03 24.10 74.73
N GLY A 8 -11.95 23.44 75.21
CA GLY A 8 -10.65 23.46 74.57
C GLY A 8 -9.75 24.60 75.03
N LEU A 9 -8.51 24.72 74.47
CA LEU A 9 -7.54 25.77 74.76
C LEU A 9 -7.64 26.87 73.69
N ASP A 10 -8.14 28.03 74.06
CA ASP A 10 -7.99 29.24 73.27
C ASP A 10 -6.70 29.96 73.67
N ASN A 11 -5.74 30.06 72.72
CA ASN A 11 -4.44 30.72 72.88
C ASN A 11 -4.47 32.18 72.45
N GLY A 12 -5.61 32.76 72.16
CA GLY A 12 -5.76 34.18 71.77
C GLY A 12 -4.96 34.60 70.53
N GLY A 13 -4.71 33.71 69.58
CA GLY A 13 -3.89 33.96 68.37
C GLY A 13 -2.35 34.00 68.62
N ASN A 14 -1.88 33.70 69.83
CA ASN A 14 -0.48 33.67 70.17
C ASN A 14 0.21 32.37 69.66
N LYS A 15 1.54 32.42 69.54
CA LYS A 15 2.34 31.25 69.17
C LYS A 15 2.47 30.30 70.37
N ILE A 16 2.32 29.00 70.12
CA ILE A 16 2.72 27.95 71.05
C ILE A 16 4.14 27.52 70.63
N SER A 17 5.12 27.76 71.49
CA SER A 17 6.53 27.43 71.27
C SER A 17 6.95 26.19 72.08
N ASN A 18 8.07 25.53 71.62
CA ASN A 18 8.62 24.34 72.29
C ASN A 18 7.66 23.11 72.25
N VAL A 19 6.85 23.00 71.21
CA VAL A 19 6.05 21.81 70.97
C VAL A 19 6.94 20.66 70.54
N ALA A 20 7.04 19.61 71.35
CA ALA A 20 7.71 18.37 70.98
C ALA A 20 7.06 17.73 69.78
N ALA A 21 7.80 16.85 69.07
CA ALA A 21 7.21 16.10 67.97
C ALA A 21 6.09 15.18 68.48
N GLY A 22 4.90 15.32 67.91
CA GLY A 22 3.75 14.45 68.20
C GLY A 22 4.02 13.01 67.74
N VAL A 23 3.64 12.05 68.58
CA VAL A 23 3.84 10.61 68.35
C VAL A 23 2.50 9.89 68.24
N ASN A 24 1.52 10.30 69.06
CA ASN A 24 0.21 9.71 69.11
C ASN A 24 -0.79 10.51 68.26
N GLY A 25 -1.86 9.87 67.83
CA GLY A 25 -2.88 10.48 66.96
C GLY A 25 -3.61 11.70 67.57
N THR A 26 -3.46 11.94 68.86
CA THR A 26 -4.04 13.07 69.59
C THR A 26 -2.99 14.15 69.98
N ASP A 27 -1.73 13.93 69.61
CA ASP A 27 -0.68 14.92 69.93
C ASP A 27 -0.73 16.10 68.93
N ALA A 28 -0.36 17.28 69.39
CA ALA A 28 -0.13 18.42 68.50
C ALA A 28 1.11 18.18 67.61
N ILE A 29 0.99 18.49 66.35
CA ILE A 29 2.14 18.45 65.40
C ILE A 29 2.91 19.78 65.45
N ASN A 30 4.23 19.74 65.35
CA ASN A 30 5.03 20.93 65.24
C ASN A 30 5.36 21.27 63.77
N VAL A 31 5.88 22.48 63.53
CA VAL A 31 6.22 23.02 62.20
C VAL A 31 7.20 22.12 61.46
N ASN A 32 8.15 21.49 62.18
CA ASN A 32 9.14 20.61 61.53
C ASN A 32 8.50 19.34 60.98
N GLN A 33 7.51 18.76 61.66
CA GLN A 33 6.77 17.59 61.17
C GLN A 33 5.91 17.95 59.99
N LEU A 34 5.21 19.10 60.04
CA LEU A 34 4.43 19.58 58.91
C LEU A 34 5.32 19.85 57.70
N LYS A 35 6.46 20.55 57.90
CA LYS A 35 7.42 20.82 56.82
C LYS A 35 7.97 19.52 56.20
N GLY A 36 8.36 18.56 57.03
CA GLY A 36 8.84 17.27 56.56
C GLY A 36 7.75 16.48 55.75
N ALA A 37 6.50 16.55 56.14
CA ALA A 37 5.41 15.96 55.39
C ALA A 37 5.18 16.67 54.03
N THR A 38 5.18 18.02 54.06
CA THR A 38 5.01 18.83 52.84
C THR A 38 6.16 18.64 51.88
N ASP A 39 7.40 18.58 52.34
CA ASP A 39 8.60 18.35 51.50
C ASP A 39 8.53 16.96 50.85
N LYS A 40 8.11 15.92 51.57
CA LYS A 40 7.85 14.57 51.01
C LYS A 40 6.79 14.60 49.94
N MET A 41 5.68 15.30 50.16
CA MET A 41 4.60 15.44 49.15
C MET A 41 5.06 16.19 47.92
N ALA A 42 5.81 17.29 48.07
CA ALA A 42 6.38 18.06 46.97
C ALA A 42 7.32 17.21 46.12
N ASN A 43 8.19 16.43 46.74
CA ASN A 43 9.10 15.51 46.06
C ASN A 43 8.33 14.41 45.31
N ALA A 44 7.28 13.82 45.92
CA ALA A 44 6.45 12.83 45.27
C ALA A 44 5.70 13.41 44.05
N ILE A 45 5.13 14.61 44.16
CA ILE A 45 4.48 15.32 43.06
C ILE A 45 5.46 15.58 41.90
N SER A 46 6.69 16.04 42.25
CA SER A 46 7.73 16.29 41.24
C SER A 46 8.14 15.00 40.53
N ALA A 47 8.27 13.88 41.24
CA ALA A 47 8.57 12.58 40.66
C ALA A 47 7.45 12.11 39.68
N VAL A 48 6.18 12.24 40.09
CA VAL A 48 5.02 11.91 39.22
C VAL A 48 4.98 12.83 38.01
N ALA A 49 5.26 14.12 38.16
CA ALA A 49 5.29 15.04 37.03
C ALA A 49 6.38 14.64 36.00
N GLY A 50 7.57 14.29 36.47
CA GLY A 50 8.68 13.81 35.63
C GLY A 50 8.31 12.49 34.92
N GLU A 51 7.66 11.55 35.61
CA GLU A 51 7.18 10.30 35.00
C GLU A 51 6.16 10.57 33.91
N THR A 52 5.21 11.46 34.15
CA THR A 52 4.21 11.85 33.15
C THR A 52 4.84 12.44 31.90
N GLN A 53 5.91 13.24 32.05
CA GLN A 53 6.64 13.81 30.91
C GLN A 53 7.33 12.71 30.09
N ARG A 54 7.97 11.74 30.73
CA ARG A 54 8.60 10.58 30.08
C ARG A 54 7.59 9.73 29.34
N VAL A 55 6.49 9.35 29.97
CA VAL A 55 5.40 8.60 29.34
C VAL A 55 4.87 9.35 28.13
N GLY A 56 4.69 10.67 28.23
CA GLY A 56 4.28 11.50 27.10
C GLY A 56 5.26 11.46 25.92
N ALA A 57 6.58 11.51 26.18
CA ALA A 57 7.61 11.40 25.15
C ALA A 57 7.60 10.03 24.46
N HIS A 58 7.49 8.94 25.22
CA HIS A 58 7.37 7.59 24.69
C HIS A 58 6.09 7.42 23.84
N ALA A 59 4.96 7.90 24.33
CA ALA A 59 3.69 7.86 23.58
C ALA A 59 3.81 8.63 22.26
N ALA A 60 4.43 9.81 22.25
CA ALA A 60 4.67 10.59 21.04
C ALA A 60 5.58 9.84 20.05
N ALA A 61 6.67 9.23 20.51
CA ALA A 61 7.57 8.43 19.68
C ALA A 61 6.86 7.21 19.08
N MET A 62 6.06 6.49 19.86
CA MET A 62 5.28 5.33 19.40
C MET A 62 4.20 5.73 18.40
N SER A 63 3.55 6.89 18.58
CA SER A 63 2.55 7.39 17.66
C SER A 63 3.11 7.80 16.29
N ALA A 64 4.41 8.00 16.17
CA ALA A 64 5.11 8.27 14.91
C ALA A 64 5.35 7.00 14.08
N LEU A 65 5.19 5.81 14.66
CA LEU A 65 5.30 4.53 13.95
C LEU A 65 4.07 4.32 13.08
N LYS A 66 4.14 4.77 11.83
CA LYS A 66 3.02 4.65 10.87
C LYS A 66 3.44 3.78 9.71
N PRO A 67 2.81 2.61 9.53
CA PRO A 67 3.04 1.79 8.35
C PRO A 67 2.51 2.49 7.09
N ILE A 68 3.20 2.28 5.99
CA ILE A 68 2.78 2.73 4.65
C ILE A 68 1.85 1.67 4.03
N GLN A 69 1.36 1.95 2.83
CA GLN A 69 0.41 1.09 2.13
C GLN A 69 0.98 -0.32 1.90
N TYR A 70 0.10 -1.33 1.90
CA TYR A 70 0.43 -2.72 1.61
C TYR A 70 1.02 -2.89 0.21
N ASP A 71 2.15 -3.60 0.13
CA ASP A 71 2.73 -4.11 -1.10
C ASP A 71 2.88 -5.64 -0.98
N PRO A 72 2.31 -6.44 -1.89
CA PRO A 72 2.41 -7.90 -1.83
C PRO A 72 3.82 -8.42 -2.03
N LEU A 73 4.71 -7.67 -2.70
CA LEU A 73 6.12 -8.02 -2.90
C LEU A 73 7.00 -7.63 -1.71
N GLU A 74 6.57 -6.62 -0.93
CA GLU A 74 7.29 -6.09 0.23
C GLU A 74 6.34 -5.97 1.45
N PRO A 75 5.84 -7.10 2.00
CA PRO A 75 4.80 -7.07 3.03
C PRO A 75 5.30 -6.67 4.42
N THR A 76 6.63 -6.59 4.63
CA THR A 76 7.24 -6.25 5.93
C THR A 76 7.86 -4.87 5.88
N GLN A 77 7.51 -4.04 6.88
CA GLN A 77 7.97 -2.66 6.97
C GLN A 77 8.62 -2.41 8.31
N VAL A 78 9.72 -1.65 8.31
CA VAL A 78 10.39 -1.17 9.51
C VAL A 78 10.08 0.32 9.67
N MET A 79 9.75 0.72 10.90
CA MET A 79 9.36 2.08 11.24
C MET A 79 10.27 2.63 12.31
N ALA A 80 10.58 3.91 12.24
CA ALA A 80 11.31 4.64 13.29
C ALA A 80 10.57 5.94 13.61
N GLY A 81 10.61 6.33 14.87
CA GLY A 81 9.98 7.55 15.35
C GLY A 81 10.75 8.18 16.51
N VAL A 82 10.61 9.48 16.66
CA VAL A 82 11.12 10.25 17.79
C VAL A 82 9.99 11.09 18.35
N GLY A 83 9.89 11.17 19.66
CA GLY A 83 8.90 11.98 20.35
C GLY A 83 9.54 12.85 21.42
N ASN A 84 9.05 14.07 21.56
CA ASN A 84 9.41 14.96 22.66
C ASN A 84 8.14 15.44 23.35
N TYR A 85 8.16 15.45 24.69
CA TYR A 85 7.09 16.02 25.48
C TYR A 85 7.65 16.72 26.72
N ARG A 86 7.41 18.01 26.80
CA ARG A 86 7.85 18.88 27.92
C ARG A 86 9.33 18.75 28.29
N GLY A 87 10.21 18.62 27.29
CA GLY A 87 11.65 18.52 27.48
C GLY A 87 12.20 17.10 27.55
N GLU A 88 11.37 16.08 27.78
CA GLU A 88 11.76 14.68 27.72
C GLU A 88 11.68 14.17 26.26
N THR A 89 12.65 13.32 25.88
CA THR A 89 12.73 12.77 24.53
C THR A 89 12.82 11.25 24.56
N ALA A 90 12.12 10.58 23.65
CA ALA A 90 12.18 9.15 23.42
C ALA A 90 12.32 8.85 21.93
N ALA A 91 12.94 7.70 21.60
CA ALA A 91 12.98 7.14 20.26
C ALA A 91 12.18 5.84 20.23
N ALA A 92 11.58 5.52 19.09
CA ALA A 92 10.86 4.28 18.90
C ALA A 92 11.27 3.59 17.60
N LEU A 93 11.27 2.26 17.64
CA LEU A 93 11.42 1.38 16.49
C LEU A 93 10.24 0.42 16.44
N GLY A 94 9.77 0.12 15.24
CA GLY A 94 8.67 -0.81 15.05
C GLY A 94 8.81 -1.60 13.77
N VAL A 95 8.10 -2.73 13.75
CA VAL A 95 7.94 -3.58 12.58
C VAL A 95 6.45 -3.78 12.35
N ALA A 96 6.01 -3.64 11.11
CA ALA A 96 4.69 -4.03 10.66
C ALA A 96 4.82 -5.12 9.60
N HIS A 97 3.92 -6.11 9.64
CA HIS A 97 3.84 -7.19 8.67
C HIS A 97 2.40 -7.36 8.22
N TYR A 98 2.21 -7.32 6.91
CA TYR A 98 0.92 -7.58 6.27
C TYR A 98 0.83 -9.03 5.84
N THR A 99 -0.17 -9.74 6.31
CA THR A 99 -0.50 -11.09 5.82
C THR A 99 -1.41 -11.04 4.60
N ALA A 100 -2.14 -9.94 4.44
CA ALA A 100 -3.00 -9.63 3.29
C ALA A 100 -3.25 -8.11 3.26
N GLU A 101 -3.86 -7.59 2.20
CA GLU A 101 -4.24 -6.18 2.09
C GLU A 101 -5.12 -5.68 3.25
N ASP A 102 -5.92 -6.57 3.80
CA ASP A 102 -6.89 -6.27 4.87
C ASP A 102 -6.37 -6.55 6.27
N THR A 103 -5.21 -7.19 6.43
CA THR A 103 -4.72 -7.66 7.74
C THR A 103 -3.24 -7.33 7.94
N MET A 104 -2.98 -6.59 9.02
CA MET A 104 -1.63 -6.17 9.41
C MET A 104 -1.41 -6.45 10.89
N PHE A 105 -0.24 -6.97 11.23
CA PHE A 105 0.30 -7.06 12.58
C PHE A 105 1.42 -6.06 12.75
N HIS A 106 1.53 -5.46 13.93
CA HIS A 106 2.66 -4.59 14.23
C HIS A 106 3.13 -4.77 15.68
N VAL A 107 4.40 -4.51 15.87
CA VAL A 107 5.05 -4.42 17.19
C VAL A 107 5.98 -3.23 17.20
N GLY A 108 6.03 -2.52 18.30
CA GLY A 108 6.93 -1.38 18.48
C GLY A 108 7.53 -1.37 19.88
N VAL A 109 8.74 -0.84 19.99
CA VAL A 109 9.43 -0.56 21.24
C VAL A 109 9.93 0.87 21.25
N SER A 110 9.74 1.58 22.35
CA SER A 110 10.37 2.89 22.53
C SER A 110 11.36 2.86 23.69
N VAL A 111 12.45 3.57 23.51
CA VAL A 111 13.53 3.71 24.47
C VAL A 111 13.74 5.19 24.80
N GLY A 112 14.03 5.47 26.07
CA GLY A 112 14.24 6.82 26.55
C GLY A 112 14.89 6.80 27.93
N SER A 113 14.89 7.93 28.65
CA SER A 113 15.38 8.00 30.00
C SER A 113 14.55 7.12 30.96
N HIS A 114 15.16 6.13 31.60
CA HIS A 114 14.68 5.28 32.69
C HIS A 114 13.74 4.11 32.39
N HIS A 115 12.84 4.18 31.41
CA HIS A 115 11.87 3.12 31.13
C HIS A 115 11.75 2.89 29.61
N ASN A 116 11.38 1.68 29.24
CA ASN A 116 11.03 1.32 27.86
C ASN A 116 9.53 1.07 27.77
N MET A 117 8.95 1.38 26.64
CA MET A 117 7.54 1.08 26.36
C MET A 117 7.45 0.15 25.15
N VAL A 118 6.52 -0.81 25.20
CA VAL A 118 6.28 -1.77 24.11
C VAL A 118 4.82 -1.69 23.75
N ASN A 119 4.51 -1.76 22.46
CA ASN A 119 3.16 -1.99 21.97
C ASN A 119 3.14 -3.13 20.95
N ALA A 120 1.99 -3.76 20.82
CA ALA A 120 1.69 -4.70 19.74
C ALA A 120 0.23 -4.52 19.36
N GLY A 121 -0.08 -4.72 18.10
CA GLY A 121 -1.46 -4.59 17.63
C GLY A 121 -1.70 -5.35 16.34
N VAL A 122 -2.97 -5.57 16.07
CA VAL A 122 -3.49 -6.10 14.81
C VAL A 122 -4.49 -5.12 14.25
N THR A 123 -4.41 -4.89 12.95
CA THR A 123 -5.40 -4.10 12.21
C THR A 123 -6.04 -4.99 11.16
N HIS A 124 -7.37 -5.02 11.11
CA HIS A 124 -8.11 -5.77 10.12
C HIS A 124 -9.23 -4.91 9.53
N LYS A 125 -9.34 -4.91 8.19
CA LYS A 125 -10.41 -4.22 7.48
C LYS A 125 -11.61 -5.16 7.36
N PHE A 126 -12.76 -4.72 7.82
CA PHE A 126 -14.03 -5.42 7.64
C PHE A 126 -14.81 -4.79 6.49
N GLY A 127 -15.37 -5.61 5.63
CA GLY A 127 -16.24 -5.14 4.56
C GLY A 127 -16.49 -6.23 3.53
N ASN A 128 -17.72 -6.36 3.08
CA ASN A 128 -18.14 -7.35 2.09
C ASN A 128 -19.12 -6.68 1.12
N SER A 129 -18.67 -5.59 0.47
CA SER A 129 -19.48 -4.91 -0.53
C SER A 129 -19.65 -5.77 -1.77
N ASP A 130 -20.81 -5.71 -2.40
CA ASP A 130 -21.07 -6.45 -3.65
C ASP A 130 -20.16 -5.98 -4.79
N ALA A 131 -19.74 -4.70 -4.77
CA ALA A 131 -18.75 -4.18 -5.69
C ALA A 131 -17.39 -4.88 -5.54
N LYS A 132 -16.94 -5.16 -4.29
CA LYS A 132 -15.67 -5.88 -4.04
C LYS A 132 -15.79 -7.36 -4.44
N LYS A 133 -16.95 -7.98 -4.29
CA LYS A 133 -17.22 -9.36 -4.74
C LYS A 133 -17.14 -9.49 -6.26
N ALA A 134 -17.60 -8.49 -6.99
CA ALA A 134 -17.60 -8.47 -8.46
C ALA A 134 -16.20 -8.30 -9.07
N ILE A 135 -15.20 -7.86 -8.28
CA ILE A 135 -13.81 -7.74 -8.75
C ILE A 135 -13.22 -9.16 -8.91
N PRO A 136 -12.59 -9.50 -10.04
CA PRO A 136 -11.87 -10.76 -10.20
C PRO A 136 -10.81 -10.96 -9.10
N ASP A 137 -10.63 -12.20 -8.65
CA ASP A 137 -9.76 -12.52 -7.51
C ASP A 137 -8.32 -12.03 -7.68
N ARG A 138 -7.81 -12.03 -8.92
CA ARG A 138 -6.48 -11.52 -9.26
C ARG A 138 -6.25 -10.04 -8.93
N TYR A 139 -7.34 -9.24 -8.84
CA TYR A 139 -7.27 -7.82 -8.47
C TYR A 139 -7.63 -7.55 -7.00
N LYS A 140 -8.02 -8.57 -6.24
CA LYS A 140 -8.46 -8.42 -4.84
C LYS A 140 -7.32 -8.22 -3.85
N GLY A 141 -6.08 -8.41 -4.26
CA GLY A 141 -4.91 -8.25 -3.38
C GLY A 141 -4.60 -6.82 -2.96
N GLY A 142 -5.25 -5.82 -3.53
CA GLY A 142 -5.13 -4.42 -3.17
C GLY A 142 -4.70 -3.50 -4.31
N PRO A 143 -4.67 -2.18 -4.11
CA PRO A 143 -4.36 -1.22 -5.18
C PRO A 143 -2.99 -1.46 -5.81
N ILE A 144 -1.96 -1.75 -5.03
CA ILE A 144 -0.60 -2.02 -5.54
C ILE A 144 -0.57 -3.36 -6.27
N SER A 145 -1.19 -4.41 -5.71
CA SER A 145 -1.33 -5.72 -6.38
C SER A 145 -2.03 -5.59 -7.73
N SER A 146 -3.08 -4.77 -7.81
CA SER A 146 -3.80 -4.51 -9.06
C SER A 146 -2.91 -3.86 -10.12
N VAL A 147 -1.96 -3.00 -9.73
CA VAL A 147 -1.00 -2.38 -10.66
C VAL A 147 -0.09 -3.44 -11.28
N TYR A 148 0.44 -4.38 -10.50
CA TYR A 148 1.28 -5.46 -11.03
C TYR A 148 0.52 -6.35 -12.01
N VAL A 149 -0.72 -6.75 -11.66
CA VAL A 149 -1.58 -7.53 -12.57
C VAL A 149 -1.86 -6.76 -13.88
N LEU A 150 -2.16 -5.46 -13.79
CA LEU A 150 -2.39 -4.62 -14.97
C LEU A 150 -1.13 -4.47 -15.84
N GLN A 151 0.06 -4.38 -15.24
CA GLN A 151 1.32 -4.34 -15.97
C GLN A 151 1.54 -5.64 -16.76
N ASP A 152 1.28 -6.79 -16.16
CA ASP A 152 1.39 -8.08 -16.84
C ASP A 152 0.38 -8.20 -17.98
N GLU A 153 -0.89 -7.80 -17.78
CA GLU A 153 -1.91 -7.78 -18.82
C GLU A 153 -1.58 -6.83 -19.98
N VAL A 154 -1.09 -5.63 -19.67
CA VAL A 154 -0.64 -4.67 -20.70
C VAL A 154 0.54 -5.23 -21.50
N THR A 155 1.44 -5.93 -20.84
CA THR A 155 2.59 -6.57 -21.51
C THR A 155 2.13 -7.69 -22.45
N ALA A 156 1.20 -8.55 -21.99
CA ALA A 156 0.59 -9.60 -22.80
C ALA A 156 -0.17 -9.03 -24.00
N LEU A 157 -0.99 -7.99 -23.79
CA LEU A 157 -1.71 -7.31 -24.87
C LEU A 157 -0.79 -6.66 -25.90
N LYS A 158 0.32 -6.08 -25.48
CA LYS A 158 1.33 -5.54 -26.41
C LYS A 158 1.95 -6.63 -27.28
N ALA A 159 2.26 -7.79 -26.69
CA ALA A 159 2.80 -8.92 -27.45
C ALA A 159 1.78 -9.48 -28.45
N GLU A 160 0.50 -9.57 -28.05
CA GLU A 160 -0.58 -10.01 -28.96
C GLU A 160 -0.82 -9.00 -30.08
N ASN A 161 -0.83 -7.70 -29.79
CA ASN A 161 -0.93 -6.66 -30.82
C ASN A 161 0.24 -6.73 -31.83
N ALA A 162 1.46 -7.02 -31.38
CA ALA A 162 2.61 -7.19 -32.29
C ALA A 162 2.37 -8.38 -33.24
N ARG A 163 1.85 -9.52 -32.75
CA ARG A 163 1.51 -10.69 -33.59
C ARG A 163 0.39 -10.37 -34.59
N ILE A 164 -0.65 -9.65 -34.15
CA ILE A 164 -1.74 -9.21 -35.03
C ILE A 164 -1.19 -8.30 -36.15
N GLN A 165 -0.29 -7.38 -35.85
CA GLN A 165 0.32 -6.52 -36.86
C GLN A 165 1.15 -7.33 -37.86
N GLU A 166 1.90 -8.33 -37.42
CA GLU A 166 2.63 -9.24 -38.30
C GLU A 166 1.69 -10.01 -39.23
N SER A 167 0.61 -10.60 -38.69
CA SER A 167 -0.41 -11.28 -39.47
C SER A 167 -1.12 -10.36 -40.47
N LEU A 168 -1.39 -9.12 -40.12
CA LEU A 168 -1.95 -8.12 -41.03
C LEU A 168 -1.00 -7.79 -42.19
N ASN A 169 0.28 -7.71 -41.93
CA ASN A 169 1.32 -7.49 -42.98
C ASN A 169 1.37 -8.69 -43.93
N GLU A 170 1.35 -9.92 -43.41
CA GLU A 170 1.28 -11.14 -44.22
C GLU A 170 0.01 -11.19 -45.07
N LEU A 171 -1.16 -10.88 -44.48
CA LEU A 171 -2.43 -10.83 -45.21
C LEU A 171 -2.39 -9.77 -46.34
N SER A 172 -1.77 -8.63 -46.08
CA SER A 172 -1.58 -7.58 -47.09
C SER A 172 -0.71 -8.06 -48.24
N SER A 173 0.36 -8.81 -47.98
CA SER A 173 1.20 -9.40 -48.99
C SER A 173 0.48 -10.44 -49.85
N VAL A 174 -0.29 -11.32 -49.17
CA VAL A 174 -1.13 -12.33 -49.88
C VAL A 174 -2.21 -11.66 -50.73
N LYS A 175 -2.82 -10.58 -50.28
CA LYS A 175 -3.77 -9.81 -51.05
C LYS A 175 -3.13 -9.24 -52.34
N THR A 176 -1.95 -8.68 -52.20
CA THR A 176 -1.17 -8.14 -53.37
C THR A 176 -0.83 -9.23 -54.37
N GLU A 177 -0.40 -10.41 -53.87
CA GLU A 177 -0.10 -11.56 -54.74
C GLU A 177 -1.37 -12.10 -55.45
N ASN A 178 -2.52 -12.16 -54.72
CA ASN A 178 -3.81 -12.53 -55.36
C ASN A 178 -4.21 -11.57 -56.49
N GLU A 179 -4.07 -10.27 -56.29
CA GLU A 179 -4.35 -9.29 -57.37
C GLU A 179 -3.39 -9.47 -58.56
N ARG A 180 -2.13 -9.80 -58.34
CA ARG A 180 -1.18 -10.10 -59.38
C ARG A 180 -1.53 -11.39 -60.15
N MET A 181 -1.92 -12.43 -59.42
CA MET A 181 -2.41 -13.67 -60.07
C MET A 181 -3.67 -13.44 -60.90
N LYS A 182 -4.64 -12.68 -60.43
CA LYS A 182 -5.80 -12.33 -61.23
C LYS A 182 -5.49 -11.61 -62.54
N GLN A 183 -4.53 -10.67 -62.49
CA GLN A 183 -4.09 -9.99 -63.69
C GLN A 183 -3.39 -10.95 -64.68
N HIS A 184 -2.53 -11.82 -64.14
CA HIS A 184 -1.90 -12.85 -64.94
C HIS A 184 -2.91 -13.81 -65.64
N ASP A 185 -3.97 -14.22 -64.86
CA ASP A 185 -5.02 -15.07 -65.42
C ASP A 185 -5.79 -14.36 -66.53
N LEU A 186 -6.08 -13.08 -66.38
CA LEU A 186 -6.71 -12.27 -67.46
C LEU A 186 -5.81 -12.18 -68.69
N GLU A 187 -4.53 -11.97 -68.53
CA GLU A 187 -3.57 -11.96 -69.64
C GLU A 187 -3.48 -13.34 -70.32
N LEU A 188 -3.45 -14.41 -69.55
CA LEU A 188 -3.43 -15.78 -70.08
C LEU A 188 -4.70 -16.11 -70.86
N THR A 189 -5.84 -15.70 -70.34
CA THR A 189 -7.15 -15.85 -71.01
C THR A 189 -7.14 -15.09 -72.37
N ALA A 190 -6.67 -13.85 -72.37
CA ALA A 190 -6.59 -13.07 -73.62
C ALA A 190 -5.63 -13.69 -74.67
N LYS A 191 -4.50 -14.26 -74.23
CA LYS A 191 -3.59 -15.01 -75.11
C LYS A 191 -4.24 -16.29 -75.64
N TYR A 192 -4.98 -17.01 -74.77
CA TYR A 192 -5.70 -18.21 -75.22
C TYR A 192 -6.72 -17.87 -76.30
N ASP A 193 -7.53 -16.83 -76.10
CA ASP A 193 -8.50 -16.37 -77.06
C ASP A 193 -7.83 -15.92 -78.36
N GLN A 194 -6.68 -15.31 -78.32
CA GLN A 194 -5.88 -14.94 -79.53
C GLN A 194 -5.42 -16.19 -80.26
N VAL A 195 -4.85 -17.18 -79.57
CA VAL A 195 -4.44 -18.45 -80.14
C VAL A 195 -5.64 -19.19 -80.78
N GLN A 196 -6.81 -19.16 -80.17
CA GLN A 196 -8.03 -19.71 -80.75
C GLN A 196 -8.41 -19.01 -82.06
N ARG A 197 -8.39 -17.69 -82.15
CA ARG A 197 -8.64 -16.91 -83.36
C ARG A 197 -7.61 -17.23 -84.46
N ASP A 198 -6.35 -17.26 -84.10
CA ASP A 198 -5.27 -17.57 -85.07
C ASP A 198 -5.42 -19.00 -85.59
N ASN A 199 -5.83 -19.98 -84.78
CA ASN A 199 -6.13 -21.34 -85.20
C ASN A 199 -7.32 -21.44 -86.16
N GLU A 200 -8.42 -20.70 -85.88
CA GLU A 200 -9.57 -20.66 -86.79
C GLU A 200 -9.20 -19.98 -88.14
N GLU A 201 -8.43 -18.92 -88.09
CA GLU A 201 -7.94 -18.27 -89.33
C GLU A 201 -7.02 -19.19 -90.13
N MET A 202 -6.12 -19.91 -89.48
CA MET A 202 -5.21 -20.88 -90.12
C MET A 202 -6.08 -22.06 -90.71
N LYS A 203 -7.07 -22.58 -90.07
CA LYS A 203 -7.94 -23.58 -90.65
C LYS A 203 -8.67 -23.06 -91.81
N ALA A 204 -9.17 -21.82 -91.80
CA ALA A 204 -9.80 -21.21 -93.04
C ALA A 204 -8.82 -21.05 -94.17
N GLN A 205 -7.58 -20.62 -93.95
CA GLN A 205 -6.53 -20.51 -94.95
C GLN A 205 -6.20 -21.88 -95.51
N ILE A 206 -6.07 -22.92 -94.69
CA ILE A 206 -5.81 -24.30 -95.16
C ILE A 206 -7.00 -24.79 -96.07
N ALA A 207 -8.25 -24.53 -95.64
CA ALA A 207 -9.41 -24.89 -96.43
C ALA A 207 -9.41 -24.23 -97.81
N VAL A 208 -9.07 -22.94 -97.91
CA VAL A 208 -8.95 -22.22 -99.17
C VAL A 208 -7.84 -22.83 -100.05
N LEU A 209 -6.65 -23.11 -99.47
CA LEU A 209 -5.52 -23.73 -100.17
C LEU A 209 -5.90 -25.15 -100.68
N MET A 210 -6.61 -25.96 -99.90
CA MET A 210 -7.05 -27.28 -100.29
C MET A 210 -8.09 -27.20 -101.48
N GLN A 211 -8.94 -26.19 -101.43
CA GLN A 211 -9.88 -25.92 -102.53
C GLN A 211 -9.17 -25.52 -103.81
N GLN A 212 -8.15 -24.65 -103.74
CA GLN A 212 -7.33 -24.23 -104.85
C GLN A 212 -6.47 -25.38 -105.46
N ALA A 213 -6.03 -26.28 -104.54
CA ALA A 213 -5.24 -27.45 -104.96
C ALA A 213 -6.06 -28.60 -105.51
N GLY A 214 -7.39 -28.50 -105.63
CA GLY A 214 -8.24 -29.54 -106.11
C GLY A 214 -8.32 -30.78 -105.23
N LEU A 215 -7.96 -30.66 -103.96
CA LEU A 215 -7.89 -31.73 -102.94
C LEU A 215 -9.22 -31.89 -102.10
N THR A 216 -10.20 -31.10 -102.40
CA THR A 216 -11.59 -31.25 -101.78
C THR A 216 -12.49 -31.98 -102.78
N LYS A 217 -13.01 -33.12 -102.26
CA LYS A 217 -14.16 -33.82 -102.98
C LYS A 217 -15.44 -33.13 -102.66
#